data_3a0226790b39dffbd361a5f9e3b1405e
#
_entry.id   3a0226790b39dffbd361a5f9e3b1405e
#
_cell.length_a   1.000
_cell.length_b   1.000
_cell.length_c   1.000
_cell.angle_alpha   90.00
_cell.angle_beta   90.00
_cell.angle_gamma   90.00
#
_symmetry.space_group_name_H-M   'P 1'
#
loop_
_entity.id
_entity.type
_entity.pdbx_description
1 polymer ?
#
loop_
_entity_poly.entity_id
_entity_poly.type
_entity_poly.pdbx_seq_one_letter_code
_entity_poly.pdbx_strand_id
1 'polypeptide(L)'
;MPAEVVSLTDARLAFGDRVLWDHLNLAVSAGEFIAVLGPNGTGKTSLLKVLLGQLPLSAGTALIDGEPVRAGSDRIGYVPQHRGVDRGLTLRGRDLVQLGVDGHRWGLMPLHRSARAARQNAVNLALDQVHARELGQTPVGVMSGGELQRVRIAQALATDPVLLLCDEPLLNLDPGNARLVAGLIDQRRQSGTAVMFVTHEVNPVLPYVDRVLYLVGGSFRIGTVAEVMTSQTLSDLYQADIQVVQVGNRYVVVGEHFDHSGHTHGHTHE
;
A
#
# COMPACT_ATOMS: atom_id res chain seq x y z
N MET A 1 24.14 3.38 -8.73
CA MET A 1 22.84 3.92 -8.28
C MET A 1 21.90 2.74 -8.11
N PRO A 2 21.03 2.68 -7.09
CA PRO A 2 20.01 1.65 -7.02
C PRO A 2 19.14 1.69 -8.27
N ALA A 3 18.66 0.53 -8.72
CA ALA A 3 17.83 0.42 -9.92
C ALA A 3 16.49 1.14 -9.68
N GLU A 4 16.02 1.90 -10.68
CA GLU A 4 14.70 2.53 -10.65
C GLU A 4 13.63 1.47 -10.91
N VAL A 5 12.70 1.31 -9.95
CA VAL A 5 11.61 0.32 -10.01
C VAL A 5 10.32 0.95 -10.52
N VAL A 6 10.00 2.18 -10.13
CA VAL A 6 8.83 2.92 -10.61
C VAL A 6 9.30 4.21 -11.25
N SER A 7 8.79 4.51 -12.44
CA SER A 7 8.96 5.78 -13.12
C SER A 7 7.61 6.33 -13.58
N LEU A 8 7.25 7.50 -13.06
CA LEU A 8 6.16 8.32 -13.57
C LEU A 8 6.76 9.58 -14.18
N THR A 9 6.46 9.85 -15.44
CA THR A 9 6.96 11.05 -16.14
C THR A 9 5.78 11.84 -16.69
N ASP A 10 5.70 13.09 -16.25
CA ASP A 10 4.65 14.04 -16.65
C ASP A 10 3.24 13.43 -16.52
N ALA A 11 3.05 12.63 -15.46
CA ALA A 11 1.86 11.81 -15.31
C ALA A 11 0.67 12.65 -14.84
N ARG A 12 -0.47 12.50 -15.54
CA ARG A 12 -1.72 13.14 -15.24
C ARG A 12 -2.82 12.10 -15.05
N LEU A 13 -3.66 12.33 -14.04
CA LEU A 13 -4.90 11.58 -13.85
C LEU A 13 -6.06 12.51 -13.60
N ALA A 14 -7.11 12.41 -14.45
CA ALA A 14 -8.32 13.17 -14.34
C ALA A 14 -9.56 12.31 -14.64
N PHE A 15 -10.71 12.66 -14.05
CA PHE A 15 -12.02 12.09 -14.33
C PHE A 15 -12.97 13.23 -14.73
N GLY A 16 -13.24 13.33 -16.02
CA GLY A 16 -13.92 14.50 -16.56
C GLY A 16 -13.12 15.78 -16.23
N ASP A 17 -13.77 16.77 -15.62
CA ASP A 17 -13.15 18.05 -15.25
C ASP A 17 -12.35 17.96 -13.93
N ARG A 18 -12.46 16.86 -13.19
CA ARG A 18 -11.76 16.69 -11.91
C ARG A 18 -10.37 16.13 -12.12
N VAL A 19 -9.36 16.99 -11.97
CA VAL A 19 -7.95 16.59 -11.95
C VAL A 19 -7.58 16.09 -10.55
N LEU A 20 -7.05 14.87 -10.45
CA LEU A 20 -6.54 14.31 -9.20
C LEU A 20 -5.09 14.70 -8.96
N TRP A 21 -4.28 14.70 -10.01
CA TRP A 21 -2.91 15.21 -10.04
C TRP A 21 -2.47 15.38 -11.50
N ASP A 22 -1.54 16.33 -11.71
CA ASP A 22 -1.02 16.72 -13.01
C ASP A 22 0.49 16.94 -12.93
N HIS A 23 1.19 16.67 -14.02
CA HIS A 23 2.66 16.78 -14.09
C HIS A 23 3.40 16.03 -12.98
N LEU A 24 2.85 14.89 -12.50
CA LEU A 24 3.47 14.09 -11.46
C LEU A 24 4.71 13.37 -12.04
N ASN A 25 5.87 13.76 -11.52
CA ASN A 25 7.15 13.10 -11.80
C ASN A 25 7.59 12.39 -10.52
N LEU A 26 7.73 11.07 -10.58
CA LEU A 26 8.12 10.23 -9.44
C LEU A 26 8.99 9.08 -9.91
N ALA A 27 10.19 9.00 -9.37
CA ALA A 27 11.04 7.82 -9.47
C ALA A 27 11.13 7.14 -8.10
N VAL A 28 10.98 5.82 -8.06
CA VAL A 28 11.14 5.00 -6.85
C VAL A 28 12.21 3.95 -7.10
N SER A 29 13.20 3.91 -6.24
CA SER A 29 14.34 3.01 -6.33
C SER A 29 14.07 1.67 -5.63
N ALA A 30 14.82 0.62 -6.02
CA ALA A 30 14.83 -0.65 -5.31
C ALA A 30 15.22 -0.43 -3.83
N GLY A 31 14.47 -1.05 -2.91
CA GLY A 31 14.66 -0.90 -1.47
C GLY A 31 14.25 0.45 -0.89
N GLU A 32 13.54 1.29 -1.64
CA GLU A 32 13.02 2.56 -1.16
C GLU A 32 11.61 2.42 -0.61
N PHE A 33 11.31 3.11 0.50
CA PHE A 33 9.99 3.18 1.11
C PHE A 33 9.39 4.58 0.92
N ILE A 34 8.35 4.68 0.10
CA ILE A 34 7.60 5.93 -0.09
C ILE A 34 6.24 5.84 0.60
N ALA A 35 5.98 6.76 1.53
CA ALA A 35 4.65 6.96 2.09
C ALA A 35 3.83 7.89 1.19
N VAL A 36 2.64 7.45 0.79
CA VAL A 36 1.68 8.25 0.02
C VAL A 36 0.59 8.75 0.96
N LEU A 37 0.61 10.04 1.24
CA LEU A 37 -0.24 10.72 2.21
C LEU A 37 -1.24 11.66 1.54
N GLY A 38 -2.22 12.12 2.29
CA GLY A 38 -3.22 13.11 1.87
C GLY A 38 -4.64 12.74 2.28
N PRO A 39 -5.59 13.67 2.18
CA PRO A 39 -7.00 13.44 2.50
C PRO A 39 -7.68 12.37 1.64
N ASN A 40 -8.86 11.96 2.04
CA ASN A 40 -9.66 11.05 1.23
C ASN A 40 -10.07 11.70 -0.10
N GLY A 41 -10.05 10.90 -1.17
CA GLY A 41 -10.44 11.36 -2.51
C GLY A 41 -9.37 12.15 -3.28
N THR A 42 -8.13 12.27 -2.79
CA THR A 42 -7.03 12.97 -3.49
C THR A 42 -6.33 12.11 -4.55
N GLY A 43 -6.73 10.86 -4.71
CA GLY A 43 -6.17 10.00 -5.75
C GLY A 43 -5.09 9.01 -5.29
N LYS A 44 -4.88 8.81 -3.97
CA LYS A 44 -3.90 7.85 -3.44
C LYS A 44 -4.13 6.42 -3.96
N THR A 45 -5.32 5.87 -3.74
CA THR A 45 -5.71 4.55 -4.28
C THR A 45 -5.73 4.54 -5.81
N SER A 46 -6.08 5.67 -6.46
CA SER A 46 -6.04 5.78 -7.92
C SER A 46 -4.61 5.69 -8.47
N LEU A 47 -3.63 6.25 -7.76
CA LEU A 47 -2.22 6.09 -8.10
C LEU A 47 -1.81 4.61 -8.05
N LEU A 48 -2.20 3.87 -7.00
CA LEU A 48 -1.94 2.43 -6.94
C LEU A 48 -2.62 1.68 -8.09
N LYS A 49 -3.87 2.04 -8.45
CA LYS A 49 -4.57 1.44 -9.59
C LYS A 49 -3.91 1.71 -10.93
N VAL A 50 -3.31 2.90 -11.11
CA VAL A 50 -2.48 3.20 -12.30
C VAL A 50 -1.29 2.25 -12.34
N LEU A 51 -0.54 2.13 -11.24
CA LEU A 51 0.63 1.23 -11.18
C LEU A 51 0.26 -0.26 -11.31
N LEU A 52 -0.95 -0.65 -10.91
CA LEU A 52 -1.50 -1.99 -11.13
C LEU A 52 -2.00 -2.23 -12.57
N GLY A 53 -1.96 -1.21 -13.44
CA GLY A 53 -2.50 -1.30 -14.80
C GLY A 53 -4.03 -1.43 -14.85
N GLN A 54 -4.73 -1.08 -13.78
CA GLN A 54 -6.20 -1.12 -13.67
C GLN A 54 -6.86 0.19 -14.10
N LEU A 55 -6.07 1.27 -14.18
CA LEU A 55 -6.53 2.60 -14.54
C LEU A 55 -5.50 3.25 -15.46
N PRO A 56 -5.88 3.68 -16.67
CA PRO A 56 -4.97 4.38 -17.57
C PRO A 56 -4.70 5.80 -17.07
N LEU A 57 -3.51 6.32 -17.34
CA LEU A 57 -3.21 7.74 -17.20
C LEU A 57 -4.01 8.56 -18.23
N SER A 58 -4.35 9.80 -17.88
CA SER A 58 -4.92 10.76 -18.81
C SER A 58 -3.84 11.37 -19.73
N ALA A 59 -2.60 11.50 -19.23
CA ALA A 59 -1.41 11.90 -20.00
C ALA A 59 -0.13 11.44 -19.26
N GLY A 60 1.01 11.49 -19.94
CA GLY A 60 2.31 11.06 -19.41
C GLY A 60 2.53 9.56 -19.48
N THR A 61 3.54 9.05 -18.78
CA THR A 61 3.94 7.64 -18.81
C THR A 61 4.13 7.06 -17.41
N ALA A 62 3.87 5.76 -17.29
CA ALA A 62 4.12 4.98 -16.08
C ALA A 62 4.87 3.69 -16.46
N LEU A 63 6.03 3.48 -15.86
CA LEU A 63 6.84 2.29 -16.05
C LEU A 63 7.09 1.57 -14.72
N ILE A 64 7.17 0.26 -14.77
CA ILE A 64 7.64 -0.60 -13.67
C ILE A 64 8.85 -1.38 -14.18
N ASP A 65 10.00 -1.17 -13.54
CA ASP A 65 11.28 -1.81 -13.91
C ASP A 65 11.59 -1.64 -15.41
N GLY A 66 11.38 -0.40 -15.91
CA GLY A 66 11.60 0.00 -17.30
C GLY A 66 10.51 -0.43 -18.29
N GLU A 67 9.53 -1.24 -17.89
CA GLU A 67 8.46 -1.74 -18.77
C GLU A 67 7.14 -0.97 -18.53
N PRO A 68 6.36 -0.71 -19.59
CA PRO A 68 5.05 -0.11 -19.43
C PRO A 68 4.16 -0.89 -18.47
N VAL A 69 3.43 -0.15 -17.62
CA VAL A 69 2.49 -0.74 -16.67
C VAL A 69 1.42 -1.57 -17.38
N ARG A 70 1.17 -2.77 -16.86
CA ARG A 70 0.14 -3.70 -17.38
C ARG A 70 -0.57 -4.43 -16.24
N ALA A 71 -1.84 -4.72 -16.42
CA ALA A 71 -2.61 -5.49 -15.45
C ALA A 71 -2.09 -6.93 -15.31
N GLY A 72 -2.13 -7.46 -14.09
CA GLY A 72 -1.74 -8.84 -13.80
C GLY A 72 -0.24 -9.10 -13.83
N SER A 73 0.61 -8.08 -13.62
CA SER A 73 2.05 -8.25 -13.50
C SER A 73 2.41 -9.02 -12.23
N ASP A 74 3.24 -10.06 -12.34
CA ASP A 74 3.82 -10.81 -11.22
C ASP A 74 4.95 -10.05 -10.50
N ARG A 75 5.42 -8.92 -11.10
CA ARG A 75 6.43 -8.03 -10.52
C ARG A 75 5.88 -7.12 -9.42
N ILE A 76 4.56 -7.06 -9.25
CA ILE A 76 3.88 -6.19 -8.30
C ILE A 76 3.12 -7.02 -7.29
N GLY A 77 3.46 -6.86 -6.01
CA GLY A 77 2.64 -7.32 -4.89
C GLY A 77 1.65 -6.23 -4.48
N TYR A 78 0.40 -6.60 -4.23
CA TYR A 78 -0.61 -5.65 -3.79
C TYR A 78 -1.29 -6.11 -2.51
N VAL A 79 -1.26 -5.25 -1.50
CA VAL A 79 -1.97 -5.42 -0.23
C VAL A 79 -3.14 -4.44 -0.23
N PRO A 80 -4.37 -4.91 -0.48
CA PRO A 80 -5.55 -4.04 -0.54
C PRO A 80 -5.96 -3.54 0.84
N GLN A 81 -6.69 -2.42 0.84
CA GLN A 81 -7.35 -1.91 2.04
C GLN A 81 -8.21 -3.00 2.69
N HIS A 82 -8.14 -3.09 4.02
CA HIS A 82 -8.87 -4.09 4.79
C HIS A 82 -10.39 -3.92 4.61
N ARG A 83 -10.99 -4.82 3.83
CA ARG A 83 -12.45 -5.04 3.86
C ARG A 83 -12.70 -6.32 4.64
N GLY A 84 -13.66 -6.30 5.55
CA GLY A 84 -14.03 -7.48 6.34
C GLY A 84 -14.22 -8.69 5.42
N VAL A 85 -13.71 -9.84 5.86
CA VAL A 85 -13.96 -11.12 5.18
C VAL A 85 -15.23 -11.72 5.76
N ASP A 86 -16.06 -12.29 4.89
CA ASP A 86 -17.23 -13.05 5.33
C ASP A 86 -16.79 -14.19 6.26
N ARG A 87 -17.32 -14.22 7.49
CA ARG A 87 -17.02 -15.24 8.49
C ARG A 87 -17.39 -16.66 8.04
N GLY A 88 -18.26 -16.78 7.06
CA GLY A 88 -18.62 -18.07 6.42
C GLY A 88 -17.59 -18.59 5.43
N LEU A 89 -16.55 -17.82 5.10
CA LEU A 89 -15.57 -18.22 4.10
C LEU A 89 -14.65 -19.33 4.64
N THR A 90 -14.70 -20.50 4.01
CA THR A 90 -13.90 -21.68 4.40
C THR A 90 -12.54 -21.74 3.72
N LEU A 91 -12.20 -20.74 2.88
CA LEU A 91 -10.89 -20.60 2.25
C LEU A 91 -9.79 -20.56 3.33
N ARG A 92 -8.74 -21.38 3.17
CA ARG A 92 -7.63 -21.43 4.14
C ARG A 92 -6.57 -20.39 3.81
N GLY A 93 -5.76 -20.00 4.80
CA GLY A 93 -4.68 -19.04 4.59
C GLY A 93 -3.74 -19.42 3.44
N ARG A 94 -3.35 -20.71 3.34
CA ARG A 94 -2.53 -21.20 2.21
C ARG A 94 -3.21 -21.03 0.84
N ASP A 95 -4.52 -21.21 0.78
CA ASP A 95 -5.26 -21.11 -0.48
C ASP A 95 -5.31 -19.64 -0.92
N LEU A 96 -5.47 -18.71 0.05
CA LEU A 96 -5.39 -17.28 -0.20
C LEU A 96 -3.99 -16.87 -0.73
N VAL A 97 -2.92 -17.35 -0.10
CA VAL A 97 -1.54 -17.09 -0.57
C VAL A 97 -1.30 -17.69 -1.95
N GLN A 98 -1.84 -18.88 -2.21
CA GLN A 98 -1.73 -19.54 -3.52
C GLN A 98 -2.37 -18.71 -4.65
N LEU A 99 -3.46 -17.97 -4.38
CA LEU A 99 -4.02 -17.04 -5.37
C LEU A 99 -3.01 -15.94 -5.76
N GLY A 100 -2.10 -15.55 -4.89
CA GLY A 100 -1.00 -14.64 -5.22
C GLY A 100 -0.02 -15.26 -6.22
N VAL A 101 0.32 -16.54 -6.07
CA VAL A 101 1.21 -17.26 -6.99
C VAL A 101 0.59 -17.45 -8.37
N ASP A 102 -0.70 -17.73 -8.43
CA ASP A 102 -1.40 -18.19 -9.65
C ASP A 102 -2.27 -17.11 -10.31
N GLY A 103 -2.61 -16.02 -9.59
CA GLY A 103 -3.63 -15.06 -10.00
C GLY A 103 -3.35 -14.29 -11.30
N HIS A 104 -2.09 -14.27 -11.77
CA HIS A 104 -1.68 -13.67 -13.04
C HIS A 104 -1.77 -14.66 -14.23
N ARG A 105 -2.05 -15.96 -13.98
CA ARG A 105 -2.06 -17.01 -15.01
C ARG A 105 -3.47 -17.46 -15.30
N TRP A 106 -3.89 -17.30 -16.56
CA TRP A 106 -5.13 -17.85 -17.06
C TRP A 106 -4.87 -19.21 -17.75
N GLY A 107 -5.72 -20.20 -17.51
CA GLY A 107 -5.71 -21.47 -18.21
C GLY A 107 -5.58 -22.70 -17.32
N LEU A 108 -5.51 -23.89 -17.95
CA LEU A 108 -5.31 -25.16 -17.27
C LEU A 108 -3.89 -25.20 -16.71
N MET A 109 -3.76 -25.35 -15.41
CA MET A 109 -2.47 -25.47 -14.75
C MET A 109 -1.74 -26.74 -15.14
N PRO A 110 -0.42 -26.68 -15.37
CA PRO A 110 0.37 -27.87 -15.62
C PRO A 110 0.28 -28.84 -14.44
N LEU A 111 -0.17 -30.05 -14.68
CA LEU A 111 -0.34 -31.11 -13.66
C LEU A 111 0.99 -31.77 -13.27
N HIS A 112 2.12 -31.25 -13.75
CA HIS A 112 3.44 -31.83 -13.45
C HIS A 112 3.79 -31.70 -11.97
N ARG A 113 4.29 -32.80 -11.37
CA ARG A 113 4.67 -32.85 -9.94
C ARG A 113 5.66 -31.75 -9.55
N SER A 114 6.61 -31.41 -10.42
CA SER A 114 7.58 -30.35 -10.19
C SER A 114 6.96 -28.96 -10.09
N ALA A 115 6.01 -28.61 -10.95
CA ALA A 115 5.30 -27.33 -10.90
C ALA A 115 4.44 -27.20 -9.62
N ARG A 116 3.80 -28.31 -9.21
CA ARG A 116 3.04 -28.35 -7.95
C ARG A 116 3.96 -28.16 -6.74
N ALA A 117 5.14 -28.80 -6.73
CA ALA A 117 6.09 -28.65 -5.64
C ALA A 117 6.67 -27.22 -5.56
N ALA A 118 7.01 -26.63 -6.71
CA ALA A 118 7.50 -25.24 -6.77
C ALA A 118 6.46 -24.25 -6.22
N ARG A 119 5.19 -24.42 -6.60
CA ARG A 119 4.08 -23.61 -6.10
C ARG A 119 3.92 -23.75 -4.57
N GLN A 120 3.92 -24.99 -4.08
CA GLN A 120 3.82 -25.26 -2.65
C GLN A 120 4.96 -24.62 -1.87
N ASN A 121 6.18 -24.64 -2.42
CA ASN A 121 7.35 -23.99 -1.83
C ASN A 121 7.19 -22.47 -1.81
N ALA A 122 6.70 -21.83 -2.90
CA ALA A 122 6.45 -20.40 -2.94
C ALA A 122 5.43 -19.99 -1.86
N VAL A 123 4.32 -20.72 -1.72
CA VAL A 123 3.31 -20.47 -0.67
C VAL A 123 3.94 -20.62 0.74
N ASN A 124 4.74 -21.66 0.97
CA ASN A 124 5.37 -21.87 2.26
C ASN A 124 6.38 -20.76 2.59
N LEU A 125 7.22 -20.37 1.63
CA LEU A 125 8.18 -19.28 1.78
C LEU A 125 7.49 -17.95 2.09
N ALA A 126 6.42 -17.63 1.37
CA ALA A 126 5.66 -16.42 1.61
C ALA A 126 5.03 -16.37 3.01
N LEU A 127 4.48 -17.50 3.48
CA LEU A 127 3.95 -17.61 4.84
C LEU A 127 5.05 -17.49 5.91
N ASP A 128 6.25 -18.05 5.65
CA ASP A 128 7.39 -17.94 6.57
C ASP A 128 7.88 -16.49 6.68
N GLN A 129 7.95 -15.76 5.57
CA GLN A 129 8.38 -14.36 5.54
C GLN A 129 7.51 -13.45 6.43
N VAL A 130 6.27 -13.82 6.69
CA VAL A 130 5.35 -13.05 7.54
C VAL A 130 5.05 -13.72 8.87
N HIS A 131 5.84 -14.71 9.25
CA HIS A 131 5.64 -15.50 10.48
C HIS A 131 4.21 -16.03 10.65
N ALA A 132 3.64 -16.59 9.56
CA ALA A 132 2.25 -17.06 9.50
C ALA A 132 2.10 -18.49 8.97
N ARG A 133 3.14 -19.32 9.08
CA ARG A 133 3.09 -20.72 8.59
C ARG A 133 1.97 -21.52 9.25
N GLU A 134 1.75 -21.32 10.54
CA GLU A 134 0.68 -21.95 11.32
C GLU A 134 -0.71 -21.59 10.83
N LEU A 135 -0.88 -20.37 10.26
CA LEU A 135 -2.14 -19.89 9.73
C LEU A 135 -2.49 -20.51 8.36
N GLY A 136 -1.53 -21.21 7.74
CA GLY A 136 -1.75 -21.81 6.42
C GLY A 136 -2.92 -22.78 6.36
N GLN A 137 -3.27 -23.45 7.45
CA GLN A 137 -4.40 -24.38 7.53
C GLN A 137 -5.66 -23.74 8.13
N THR A 138 -5.57 -22.55 8.69
CA THR A 138 -6.69 -21.86 9.35
C THR A 138 -7.61 -21.23 8.30
N PRO A 139 -8.93 -21.40 8.42
CA PRO A 139 -9.89 -20.68 7.55
C PRO A 139 -9.77 -19.16 7.77
N VAL A 140 -9.75 -18.39 6.66
CA VAL A 140 -9.59 -16.92 6.74
C VAL A 140 -10.75 -16.22 7.47
N GLY A 141 -11.94 -16.81 7.46
CA GLY A 141 -13.12 -16.27 8.13
C GLY A 141 -13.05 -16.29 9.66
N VAL A 142 -12.13 -17.06 10.26
CA VAL A 142 -11.95 -17.13 11.73
C VAL A 142 -10.68 -16.44 12.21
N MET A 143 -9.84 -15.91 11.29
CA MET A 143 -8.63 -15.19 11.63
C MET A 143 -8.95 -13.84 12.27
N SER A 144 -8.12 -13.42 13.23
CA SER A 144 -8.08 -12.03 13.68
C SER A 144 -7.66 -11.08 12.55
N GLY A 145 -7.92 -9.77 12.71
CA GLY A 145 -7.52 -8.78 11.70
C GLY A 145 -6.01 -8.78 11.40
N GLY A 146 -5.18 -8.91 12.44
CA GLY A 146 -3.72 -8.97 12.29
C GLY A 146 -3.24 -10.26 11.62
N GLU A 147 -3.83 -11.41 11.94
CA GLU A 147 -3.52 -12.69 11.29
C GLU A 147 -3.89 -12.65 9.80
N LEU A 148 -5.09 -12.20 9.48
CA LEU A 148 -5.54 -12.07 8.10
C LEU A 148 -4.65 -11.09 7.32
N GLN A 149 -4.23 -9.99 7.93
CA GLN A 149 -3.36 -9.01 7.29
C GLN A 149 -1.98 -9.61 6.99
N ARG A 150 -1.39 -10.39 7.90
CA ARG A 150 -0.14 -11.13 7.63
C ARG A 150 -0.30 -12.09 6.46
N VAL A 151 -1.39 -12.85 6.40
CA VAL A 151 -1.65 -13.78 5.27
C VAL A 151 -1.85 -13.02 3.94
N ARG A 152 -2.47 -11.83 3.95
CA ARG A 152 -2.58 -10.96 2.75
C ARG A 152 -1.23 -10.43 2.29
N ILE A 153 -0.34 -10.07 3.23
CA ILE A 153 1.03 -9.69 2.89
C ILE A 153 1.77 -10.90 2.28
N ALA A 154 1.63 -12.10 2.86
CA ALA A 154 2.18 -13.31 2.26
C ALA A 154 1.66 -13.53 0.83
N GLN A 155 0.37 -13.33 0.59
CA GLN A 155 -0.23 -13.38 -0.74
C GLN A 155 0.46 -12.40 -1.71
N ALA A 156 0.66 -11.15 -1.27
CA ALA A 156 1.31 -10.12 -2.09
C ALA A 156 2.79 -10.43 -2.35
N LEU A 157 3.48 -11.12 -1.45
CA LEU A 157 4.89 -11.49 -1.56
C LEU A 157 5.13 -12.82 -2.31
N ALA A 158 4.10 -13.57 -2.63
CA ALA A 158 4.20 -14.95 -3.12
C ALA A 158 4.87 -15.09 -4.50
N THR A 159 4.95 -14.00 -5.28
CA THR A 159 5.65 -13.93 -6.58
C THR A 159 7.06 -13.33 -6.47
N ASP A 160 7.52 -13.00 -5.27
CA ASP A 160 8.79 -12.29 -5.06
C ASP A 160 8.86 -10.95 -5.83
N PRO A 161 7.91 -10.02 -5.58
CA PRO A 161 7.74 -8.83 -6.40
C PRO A 161 8.88 -7.82 -6.19
N VAL A 162 9.19 -7.03 -7.23
CA VAL A 162 10.12 -5.89 -7.15
C VAL A 162 9.47 -4.65 -6.54
N LEU A 163 8.14 -4.55 -6.59
CA LEU A 163 7.34 -3.47 -6.05
C LEU A 163 6.21 -4.00 -5.17
N LEU A 164 6.09 -3.48 -3.95
CA LEU A 164 5.00 -3.75 -3.05
C LEU A 164 4.12 -2.50 -2.90
N LEU A 165 2.88 -2.60 -3.34
CA LEU A 165 1.87 -1.56 -3.19
C LEU A 165 0.96 -1.91 -2.00
N CYS A 166 0.87 -1.01 -1.02
CA CYS A 166 0.06 -1.18 0.17
C CYS A 166 -1.00 -0.08 0.25
N ASP A 167 -2.27 -0.46 0.27
CA ASP A 167 -3.40 0.47 0.41
C ASP A 167 -3.99 0.39 1.82
N GLU A 168 -3.60 1.31 2.69
CA GLU A 168 -3.99 1.40 4.11
C GLU A 168 -3.87 0.06 4.88
N PRO A 169 -2.73 -0.63 4.82
CA PRO A 169 -2.61 -1.99 5.35
C PRO A 169 -2.65 -2.08 6.88
N LEU A 170 -2.55 -0.95 7.60
CA LEU A 170 -2.59 -0.89 9.06
C LEU A 170 -3.97 -0.48 9.61
N LEU A 171 -4.92 -0.17 8.72
CA LEU A 171 -6.26 0.28 9.13
C LEU A 171 -6.96 -0.79 9.98
N ASN A 172 -7.56 -0.36 11.10
CA ASN A 172 -8.27 -1.22 12.06
C ASN A 172 -7.40 -2.28 12.76
N LEU A 173 -6.07 -2.18 12.71
CA LEU A 173 -5.19 -3.00 13.53
C LEU A 173 -4.91 -2.32 14.87
N ASP A 174 -4.79 -3.12 15.93
CA ASP A 174 -4.25 -2.61 17.19
C ASP A 174 -2.78 -2.22 17.04
N PRO A 175 -2.24 -1.37 17.95
CA PRO A 175 -0.87 -0.86 17.83
C PRO A 175 0.22 -1.93 17.80
N GLY A 176 -0.02 -3.11 18.39
CA GLY A 176 0.92 -4.23 18.37
C GLY A 176 1.00 -4.86 16.99
N ASN A 177 -0.16 -5.21 16.43
CA ASN A 177 -0.26 -5.76 15.07
C ASN A 177 0.18 -4.75 14.00
N ALA A 178 -0.14 -3.46 14.16
CA ALA A 178 0.31 -2.42 13.23
C ALA A 178 1.85 -2.34 13.16
N ARG A 179 2.55 -2.36 14.31
CA ARG A 179 4.02 -2.39 14.34
C ARG A 179 4.59 -3.67 13.73
N LEU A 180 4.00 -4.82 14.03
CA LEU A 180 4.42 -6.10 13.44
C LEU A 180 4.31 -6.06 11.91
N VAL A 181 3.16 -5.64 11.38
CA VAL A 181 2.91 -5.55 9.93
C VAL A 181 3.85 -4.55 9.27
N ALA A 182 4.05 -3.37 9.85
CA ALA A 182 5.00 -2.37 9.33
C ALA A 182 6.44 -2.92 9.29
N GLY A 183 6.86 -3.64 10.34
CA GLY A 183 8.17 -4.30 10.40
C GLY A 183 8.36 -5.39 9.34
N LEU A 184 7.34 -6.19 9.06
CA LEU A 184 7.38 -7.19 7.98
C LEU A 184 7.54 -6.56 6.60
N ILE A 185 6.85 -5.45 6.34
CA ILE A 185 6.98 -4.69 5.09
C ILE A 185 8.39 -4.08 4.98
N ASP A 186 8.94 -3.54 6.08
CA ASP A 186 10.31 -3.02 6.10
C ASP A 186 11.36 -4.10 5.86
N GLN A 187 11.23 -5.27 6.45
CA GLN A 187 12.12 -6.42 6.17
C GLN A 187 12.15 -6.73 4.67
N ARG A 188 11.00 -6.65 4.01
CA ARG A 188 10.92 -6.87 2.58
C ARG A 188 11.59 -5.75 1.79
N ARG A 189 11.42 -4.48 2.21
CA ARG A 189 12.14 -3.33 1.66
C ARG A 189 13.66 -3.51 1.76
N GLN A 190 14.16 -3.92 2.93
CA GLN A 190 15.58 -4.17 3.15
C GLN A 190 16.14 -5.27 2.24
N SER A 191 15.31 -6.19 1.77
CA SER A 191 15.67 -7.21 0.78
C SER A 191 15.69 -6.70 -0.66
N GLY A 192 15.43 -5.39 -0.89
CA GLY A 192 15.50 -4.74 -2.20
C GLY A 192 14.15 -4.47 -2.87
N THR A 193 13.01 -4.89 -2.29
CA THR A 193 11.68 -4.56 -2.83
C THR A 193 11.37 -3.08 -2.59
N ALA A 194 10.98 -2.35 -3.63
CA ALA A 194 10.44 -0.99 -3.48
C ALA A 194 9.07 -1.05 -2.81
N VAL A 195 8.76 -0.10 -1.93
CA VAL A 195 7.48 -0.04 -1.21
C VAL A 195 6.79 1.29 -1.46
N MET A 196 5.54 1.25 -1.92
CA MET A 196 4.64 2.41 -1.92
C MET A 196 3.49 2.14 -0.94
N PHE A 197 3.43 2.93 0.10
CA PHE A 197 2.57 2.72 1.26
C PHE A 197 1.57 3.86 1.41
N VAL A 198 0.33 3.63 0.98
CA VAL A 198 -0.78 4.58 1.17
C VAL A 198 -1.27 4.50 2.61
N THR A 199 -1.32 5.64 3.27
CA THR A 199 -1.88 5.77 4.61
C THR A 199 -2.40 7.19 4.84
N HIS A 200 -3.31 7.36 5.79
CA HIS A 200 -3.71 8.66 6.33
C HIS A 200 -2.93 9.02 7.61
N GLU A 201 -2.23 8.05 8.20
CA GLU A 201 -1.40 8.22 9.39
C GLU A 201 0.03 7.72 9.13
N VAL A 202 1.01 8.63 9.14
CA VAL A 202 2.42 8.30 8.87
C VAL A 202 3.16 7.73 10.07
N ASN A 203 2.73 8.06 11.30
CA ASN A 203 3.47 7.75 12.53
C ASN A 203 3.84 6.27 12.71
N PRO A 204 2.97 5.29 12.41
CA PRO A 204 3.32 3.87 12.55
C PRO A 204 4.45 3.39 11.62
N VAL A 205 4.64 4.06 10.48
CA VAL A 205 5.63 3.68 9.47
C VAL A 205 6.82 4.66 9.39
N LEU A 206 6.73 5.76 10.12
CA LEU A 206 7.72 6.84 10.09
C LEU A 206 9.19 6.39 10.20
N PRO A 207 9.56 5.38 11.02
CA PRO A 207 10.94 4.91 11.09
C PRO A 207 11.47 4.26 9.82
N TYR A 208 10.61 3.91 8.88
CA TYR A 208 10.93 3.17 7.67
C TYR A 208 10.84 4.02 6.40
N VAL A 209 10.21 5.21 6.50
CA VAL A 209 9.91 6.08 5.34
C VAL A 209 11.14 6.85 4.91
N ASP A 210 11.56 6.65 3.67
CA ASP A 210 12.63 7.44 3.04
C ASP A 210 12.09 8.75 2.48
N ARG A 211 10.98 8.70 1.74
CA ARG A 211 10.29 9.89 1.17
C ARG A 211 8.78 9.82 1.34
N VAL A 212 8.18 10.98 1.27
CA VAL A 212 6.73 11.20 1.29
C VAL A 212 6.28 11.77 -0.04
N LEU A 213 5.22 11.20 -0.61
CA LEU A 213 4.39 11.83 -1.63
C LEU A 213 3.08 12.28 -0.95
N TYR A 214 2.89 13.59 -0.84
CA TYR A 214 1.69 14.17 -0.23
C TYR A 214 0.77 14.72 -1.32
N LEU A 215 -0.48 14.23 -1.40
CA LEU A 215 -1.47 14.58 -2.43
C LEU A 215 -2.61 15.40 -1.81
N VAL A 216 -2.87 16.61 -2.34
CA VAL A 216 -3.99 17.48 -1.90
C VAL A 216 -4.54 18.26 -3.08
N GLY A 217 -5.85 18.20 -3.30
CA GLY A 217 -6.56 19.14 -4.17
C GLY A 217 -6.04 19.28 -5.61
N GLY A 218 -5.47 18.23 -6.18
CA GLY A 218 -4.84 18.29 -7.51
C GLY A 218 -3.34 18.63 -7.49
N SER A 219 -2.83 19.09 -6.34
CA SER A 219 -1.42 19.41 -6.11
C SER A 219 -0.71 18.30 -5.34
N PHE A 220 0.62 18.31 -5.36
CA PHE A 220 1.42 17.36 -4.60
C PHE A 220 2.76 17.94 -4.14
N ARG A 221 3.36 17.28 -3.15
CA ARG A 221 4.77 17.48 -2.74
C ARG A 221 5.45 16.14 -2.58
N ILE A 222 6.72 16.08 -3.01
CA ILE A 222 7.58 14.92 -2.86
C ILE A 222 8.86 15.39 -2.18
N GLY A 223 9.31 14.66 -1.16
CA GLY A 223 10.54 14.95 -0.44
C GLY A 223 10.72 14.02 0.74
N THR A 224 11.74 14.25 1.54
CA THR A 224 11.92 13.57 2.83
C THR A 224 10.77 13.93 3.79
N VAL A 225 10.60 13.14 4.83
CA VAL A 225 9.57 13.43 5.86
C VAL A 225 9.78 14.84 6.43
N ALA A 226 11.02 15.24 6.70
CA ALA A 226 11.36 16.56 7.26
C ALA A 226 11.04 17.71 6.31
N GLU A 227 11.15 17.52 5.00
CA GLU A 227 10.85 18.56 3.99
C GLU A 227 9.34 18.71 3.75
N VAL A 228 8.60 17.59 3.76
CA VAL A 228 7.18 17.58 3.43
C VAL A 228 6.31 17.86 4.64
N MET A 229 6.63 17.28 5.80
CA MET A 229 5.83 17.38 7.03
C MET A 229 6.18 18.65 7.82
N THR A 230 6.02 19.82 7.19
CA THR A 230 6.19 21.14 7.81
C THR A 230 4.89 21.94 7.71
N SER A 231 4.65 22.85 8.66
CA SER A 231 3.48 23.73 8.64
C SER A 231 3.41 24.52 7.34
N GLN A 232 4.54 25.09 6.90
CA GLN A 232 4.61 25.88 5.66
C GLN A 232 4.21 25.05 4.45
N THR A 233 4.84 23.86 4.26
CA THR A 233 4.58 23.00 3.10
C THR A 233 3.12 22.55 3.03
N LEU A 234 2.56 22.14 4.19
CA LEU A 234 1.16 21.70 4.21
C LEU A 234 0.18 22.87 4.08
N SER A 235 0.47 24.05 4.67
CA SER A 235 -0.37 25.24 4.47
C SER A 235 -0.41 25.66 3.00
N ASP A 236 0.73 25.64 2.31
CA ASP A 236 0.81 25.94 0.87
C ASP A 236 0.00 24.93 0.04
N LEU A 237 0.08 23.64 0.37
CA LEU A 237 -0.67 22.59 -0.31
C LEU A 237 -2.19 22.69 -0.12
N TYR A 238 -2.61 22.97 1.11
CA TYR A 238 -4.03 23.05 1.47
C TYR A 238 -4.65 24.42 1.15
N GLN A 239 -3.79 25.43 0.93
CA GLN A 239 -4.22 26.86 0.86
C GLN A 239 -5.01 27.28 2.11
N ALA A 240 -4.58 26.80 3.28
CA ALA A 240 -5.20 27.00 4.59
C ALA A 240 -4.13 26.99 5.67
N ASP A 241 -4.43 27.54 6.84
CA ASP A 241 -3.50 27.49 7.97
C ASP A 241 -3.44 26.09 8.57
N ILE A 242 -2.35 25.40 8.34
CA ILE A 242 -2.08 24.04 8.84
C ILE A 242 -0.86 24.10 9.76
N GLN A 243 -1.05 23.61 10.98
CA GLN A 243 0.05 23.46 11.93
C GLN A 243 0.54 22.01 11.96
N VAL A 244 1.84 21.83 11.84
CA VAL A 244 2.51 20.56 12.05
C VAL A 244 3.34 20.65 13.32
N VAL A 245 2.99 19.84 14.30
CA VAL A 245 3.71 19.79 15.58
C VAL A 245 4.44 18.47 15.67
N GLN A 246 5.75 18.54 15.89
CA GLN A 246 6.55 17.36 16.19
C GLN A 246 6.63 17.15 17.70
N VAL A 247 6.13 16.01 18.17
CA VAL A 247 6.19 15.60 19.58
C VAL A 247 7.08 14.36 19.67
N GLY A 248 8.31 14.53 20.10
CA GLY A 248 9.31 13.47 20.04
C GLY A 248 9.54 13.01 18.62
N ASN A 249 9.26 11.72 18.34
CA ASN A 249 9.42 11.12 17.00
C ASN A 249 8.07 10.99 16.25
N ARG A 250 7.06 11.81 16.56
CA ARG A 250 5.72 11.77 15.97
C ARG A 250 5.36 13.12 15.37
N TYR A 251 4.64 13.09 14.26
CA TYR A 251 4.04 14.27 13.65
C TYR A 251 2.53 14.30 13.94
N VAL A 252 2.04 15.47 14.35
CA VAL A 252 0.63 15.77 14.53
C VAL A 252 0.28 16.93 13.62
N VAL A 253 -0.69 16.72 12.73
CA VAL A 253 -1.18 17.75 11.81
C VAL A 253 -2.49 18.30 12.35
N VAL A 254 -2.57 19.61 12.53
CA VAL A 254 -3.74 20.32 13.06
C VAL A 254 -4.14 21.41 12.07
N GLY A 255 -5.44 21.48 11.72
CA GLY A 255 -5.98 22.51 10.84
C GLY A 255 -7.50 22.44 10.78
N GLU A 256 -8.17 23.54 10.41
CA GLU A 256 -9.62 23.68 10.45
C GLU A 256 -10.40 22.72 9.52
N HIS A 257 -9.73 21.99 8.64
CA HIS A 257 -10.35 21.05 7.67
C HIS A 257 -10.08 19.58 7.97
N PHE A 258 -9.51 19.25 9.12
CA PHE A 258 -9.38 17.86 9.59
C PHE A 258 -10.57 17.48 10.49
N ASP A 259 -11.80 17.53 9.94
CA ASP A 259 -12.93 16.87 10.57
C ASP A 259 -12.69 15.36 10.57
N HIS A 260 -12.20 14.87 11.69
CA HIS A 260 -12.40 13.47 12.03
C HIS A 260 -13.90 13.27 12.15
N SER A 261 -14.52 12.58 11.21
CA SER A 261 -15.88 12.06 11.33
C SER A 261 -15.93 11.07 12.50
N GLY A 262 -15.86 11.60 13.72
CA GLY A 262 -16.19 10.92 14.96
C GLY A 262 -17.70 10.79 15.02
N HIS A 263 -18.21 9.56 14.95
CA HIS A 263 -19.59 9.22 15.23
C HIS A 263 -19.97 9.68 16.64
N THR A 264 -20.58 10.85 16.76
CA THR A 264 -21.38 11.21 17.92
C THR A 264 -22.77 10.61 17.72
N HIS A 265 -23.01 9.46 18.30
CA HIS A 265 -24.38 8.98 18.55
C HIS A 265 -25.01 9.92 19.60
N GLY A 266 -25.76 10.90 19.13
CA GLY A 266 -26.66 11.66 19.93
C GLY A 266 -27.84 10.78 20.31
N HIS A 267 -27.88 10.31 21.56
CA HIS A 267 -29.10 9.84 22.17
C HIS A 267 -29.91 11.07 22.56
N THR A 268 -30.93 11.39 21.79
CA THR A 268 -32.05 12.23 22.24
C THR A 268 -33.10 11.31 22.87
N HIS A 269 -33.27 11.43 24.18
CA HIS A 269 -34.47 11.00 24.89
C HIS A 269 -35.57 12.01 24.63
N GLU A 270 -36.68 11.56 24.05
CA GLU A 270 -38.05 11.95 24.39
C GLU A 270 -38.97 10.74 24.22
#